data_b8562aa12a3ea38652d1242ca27c837e
#
_entry.id   b8562aa12a3ea38652d1242ca27c837e
#
_cell.length_a   1.000
_cell.length_b   1.000
_cell.length_c   1.000
_cell.angle_alpha   90.00
_cell.angle_beta   90.00
_cell.angle_gamma   90.00
#
_symmetry.space_group_name_H-M   'P 1'
#
loop_
_entity.id
_entity.type
_entity.pdbx_description
1 polymer ?
#
loop_
_entity_poly.entity_id
_entity_poly.type
_entity_poly.pdbx_seq_one_letter_code
_entity_poly.pdbx_strand_id
1 'polypeptide(L)'
;EQLELGQRAADALEHTWSKVRLERIGESDPELEETLEALTARFARLEDILIKRVFRAVVAVELADAERVLDVLDLMARLGLIESTDQWIELKELRNTIVHEYELDDLPALQRRVYQATPILQRTLKAVSRYAASQAAGSSS
;
A
#
# COMPACT_ATOMS: atom_id res chain seq x y z
N GLU A 1 -2.71 10.73 -13.16
CA GLU A 1 -1.43 10.13 -13.54
C GLU A 1 -0.79 9.31 -12.42
N GLN A 2 -0.66 9.90 -11.21
CA GLN A 2 -0.18 9.15 -10.06
C GLN A 2 -1.16 8.02 -9.69
N LEU A 3 -2.45 8.24 -9.86
CA LEU A 3 -3.45 7.21 -9.63
C LEU A 3 -3.33 6.07 -10.63
N GLU A 4 -3.01 6.35 -11.88
CA GLU A 4 -2.79 5.31 -12.88
C GLU A 4 -1.61 4.43 -12.51
N LEU A 5 -0.53 5.05 -12.03
CA LEU A 5 0.65 4.32 -11.55
C LEU A 5 0.27 3.42 -10.37
N GLY A 6 -0.47 3.98 -9.40
CA GLY A 6 -0.97 3.22 -8.25
C GLY A 6 -1.88 2.09 -8.66
N GLN A 7 -2.79 2.32 -9.61
CA GLN A 7 -3.72 1.29 -10.07
C GLN A 7 -3.01 0.13 -10.74
N ARG A 8 -2.00 0.39 -11.57
CA ARG A 8 -1.21 -0.68 -12.19
C ARG A 8 -0.47 -1.52 -11.16
N ALA A 9 0.10 -0.86 -10.15
CA ALA A 9 0.78 -1.57 -9.06
C ALA A 9 -0.22 -2.37 -8.22
N ALA A 10 -1.40 -1.83 -7.98
CA ALA A 10 -2.47 -2.52 -7.24
C ALA A 10 -2.99 -3.73 -7.99
N ASP A 11 -3.15 -3.63 -9.31
CA ASP A 11 -3.60 -4.75 -10.14
C ASP A 11 -2.56 -5.89 -10.12
N ALA A 12 -1.28 -5.56 -10.20
CA ALA A 12 -0.21 -6.55 -10.12
C ALA A 12 -0.19 -7.24 -8.75
N LEU A 13 -0.38 -6.47 -7.68
CA LEU A 13 -0.45 -7.01 -6.32
C LEU A 13 -1.67 -7.93 -6.15
N GLU A 14 -2.84 -7.50 -6.63
CA GLU A 14 -4.07 -8.28 -6.56
C GLU A 14 -3.93 -9.61 -7.29
N HIS A 15 -3.30 -9.61 -8.45
CA HIS A 15 -3.05 -10.83 -9.22
C HIS A 15 -2.26 -11.85 -8.40
N THR A 16 -1.22 -11.40 -7.71
CA THR A 16 -0.39 -12.27 -6.88
C THR A 16 -1.13 -12.67 -5.61
N TRP A 17 -1.76 -11.71 -4.94
CA TRP A 17 -2.47 -11.92 -3.67
C TRP A 17 -3.58 -12.97 -3.82
N SER A 18 -4.30 -12.95 -4.93
CA SER A 18 -5.41 -13.88 -5.19
C SER A 18 -4.96 -15.34 -5.33
N LYS A 19 -3.67 -15.57 -5.59
CA LYS A 19 -3.10 -16.92 -5.72
C LYS A 19 -2.66 -17.51 -4.38
N VAL A 20 -2.56 -16.69 -3.34
CA VAL A 20 -2.02 -17.12 -2.05
C VAL A 20 -3.13 -17.54 -1.11
N ARG A 21 -2.91 -18.63 -0.38
CA ARG A 21 -3.75 -19.04 0.74
C ARG A 21 -2.94 -18.88 2.01
N LEU A 22 -3.48 -18.13 2.96
CA LEU A 22 -2.79 -17.81 4.21
C LEU A 22 -2.29 -19.07 4.93
N GLU A 23 -3.11 -20.11 4.96
CA GLU A 23 -2.80 -21.36 5.66
C GLU A 23 -1.65 -22.15 5.03
N ARG A 24 -1.30 -21.85 3.79
CA ARG A 24 -0.19 -22.53 3.10
C ARG A 24 1.15 -21.82 3.28
N ILE A 25 1.17 -20.60 3.76
CA ILE A 25 2.41 -19.85 3.95
C ILE A 25 3.30 -20.61 4.96
N GLY A 26 4.55 -20.87 4.57
CA GLY A 26 5.49 -21.66 5.36
C GLY A 26 5.72 -23.05 4.82
N GLU A 27 4.88 -23.52 3.87
CA GLU A 27 5.11 -24.81 3.23
C GLU A 27 6.30 -24.74 2.27
N SER A 28 7.02 -25.85 2.18
CA SER A 28 8.18 -25.97 1.30
C SER A 28 7.70 -26.33 -0.11
N ASP A 29 7.41 -25.33 -0.92
CA ASP A 29 6.92 -25.45 -2.28
C ASP A 29 7.56 -24.33 -3.12
N PRO A 30 8.43 -24.66 -4.08
CA PRO A 30 9.13 -23.63 -4.87
C PRO A 30 8.19 -22.67 -5.59
N GLU A 31 7.06 -23.15 -6.10
CA GLU A 31 6.09 -22.31 -6.79
C GLU A 31 5.44 -21.32 -5.84
N LEU A 32 5.08 -21.77 -4.64
CA LEU A 32 4.54 -20.89 -3.59
C LEU A 32 5.60 -19.88 -3.14
N GLU A 33 6.84 -20.30 -2.99
CA GLU A 33 7.92 -19.42 -2.58
C GLU A 33 8.14 -18.29 -3.58
N GLU A 34 8.09 -18.58 -4.90
CA GLU A 34 8.17 -17.56 -5.95
C GLU A 34 6.98 -16.59 -5.87
N THR A 35 5.79 -17.11 -5.66
CA THR A 35 4.59 -16.28 -5.53
C THR A 35 4.70 -15.34 -4.33
N LEU A 36 5.21 -15.83 -3.20
CA LEU A 36 5.38 -15.02 -2.00
C LEU A 36 6.46 -13.96 -2.17
N GLU A 37 7.53 -14.24 -2.91
CA GLU A 37 8.52 -13.22 -3.25
C GLU A 37 7.90 -12.11 -4.07
N ALA A 38 7.06 -12.46 -5.04
CA ALA A 38 6.32 -11.48 -5.82
C ALA A 38 5.35 -10.68 -4.95
N LEU A 39 4.67 -11.35 -4.01
CA LEU A 39 3.72 -10.70 -3.11
C LEU A 39 4.38 -9.60 -2.29
N THR A 40 5.49 -9.91 -1.62
CA THR A 40 6.19 -8.93 -0.78
C THR A 40 6.75 -7.78 -1.60
N ALA A 41 7.33 -8.07 -2.77
CA ALA A 41 7.87 -7.04 -3.65
C ALA A 41 6.78 -6.10 -4.17
N ARG A 42 5.65 -6.66 -4.58
CA ARG A 42 4.53 -5.88 -5.13
C ARG A 42 3.81 -5.07 -4.05
N PHE A 43 3.71 -5.62 -2.84
CA PHE A 43 3.20 -4.89 -1.69
C PHE A 43 4.07 -3.66 -1.39
N ALA A 44 5.38 -3.86 -1.28
CA ALA A 44 6.32 -2.77 -0.99
C ALA A 44 6.25 -1.68 -2.06
N ARG A 45 6.12 -2.08 -3.33
CA ARG A 45 6.02 -1.15 -4.45
C ARG A 45 4.75 -0.29 -4.34
N LEU A 46 3.61 -0.89 -4.10
CA LEU A 46 2.35 -0.14 -3.98
C LEU A 46 2.39 0.79 -2.76
N GLU A 47 2.89 0.32 -1.62
CA GLU A 47 3.02 1.14 -0.43
C GLU A 47 3.88 2.38 -0.71
N ASP A 48 5.03 2.21 -1.36
CA ASP A 48 5.90 3.32 -1.75
C ASP A 48 5.19 4.31 -2.68
N ILE A 49 4.49 3.80 -3.69
CA ILE A 49 3.75 4.64 -4.64
C ILE A 49 2.69 5.46 -3.91
N LEU A 50 1.93 4.83 -3.00
CA LEU A 50 0.90 5.53 -2.25
C LEU A 50 1.48 6.67 -1.42
N ILE A 51 2.50 6.39 -0.63
CA ILE A 51 3.08 7.41 0.26
C ILE A 51 3.83 8.48 -0.52
N LYS A 52 4.68 8.09 -1.47
CA LYS A 52 5.59 9.01 -2.13
C LYS A 52 4.98 9.76 -3.32
N ARG A 53 3.93 9.20 -3.92
CA ARG A 53 3.34 9.76 -5.14
C ARG A 53 1.88 10.13 -4.97
N VAL A 54 1.03 9.17 -4.63
CA VAL A 54 -0.42 9.37 -4.60
C VAL A 54 -0.82 10.34 -3.49
N PHE A 55 -0.35 10.11 -2.26
CA PHE A 55 -0.69 11.00 -1.14
C PHE A 55 -0.12 12.40 -1.35
N ARG A 56 1.08 12.51 -1.94
CA ARG A 56 1.67 13.82 -2.26
C ARG A 56 0.84 14.57 -3.29
N ALA A 57 0.24 13.87 -4.24
CA ALA A 57 -0.67 14.49 -5.20
C ALA A 57 -1.92 15.02 -4.50
N VAL A 58 -2.45 14.31 -3.51
CA VAL A 58 -3.59 14.79 -2.70
C VAL A 58 -3.20 16.04 -1.91
N VAL A 59 -2.01 16.04 -1.30
CA VAL A 59 -1.50 17.24 -0.60
C VAL A 59 -1.50 18.44 -1.51
N ALA A 60 -1.05 18.27 -2.75
CA ALA A 60 -1.02 19.38 -3.73
C ALA A 60 -2.42 19.87 -4.08
N VAL A 61 -3.38 18.96 -4.26
CA VAL A 61 -4.79 19.31 -4.55
C VAL A 61 -5.39 20.12 -3.40
N GLU A 62 -5.07 19.75 -2.15
CA GLU A 62 -5.57 20.43 -0.96
C GLU A 62 -4.84 21.74 -0.67
N LEU A 63 -3.81 22.06 -1.45
CA LEU A 63 -2.97 23.25 -1.24
C LEU A 63 -2.41 23.28 0.18
N ALA A 64 -2.14 22.11 0.74
CA ALA A 64 -1.67 21.96 2.11
C ALA A 64 -0.15 22.03 2.18
N ASP A 65 0.36 22.42 3.35
CA ASP A 65 1.77 22.43 3.65
C ASP A 65 2.11 21.19 4.47
N ALA A 66 2.52 20.12 3.80
CA ALA A 66 2.86 18.86 4.43
C ALA A 66 4.08 18.26 3.75
N GLU A 67 5.26 18.47 4.33
CA GLU A 67 6.52 17.97 3.78
C GLU A 67 6.93 16.63 4.39
N ARG A 68 6.73 16.47 5.69
CA ARG A 68 7.11 15.24 6.39
C ARG A 68 6.08 14.16 6.13
N VAL A 69 6.55 12.90 6.09
CA VAL A 69 5.65 11.76 5.92
C VAL A 69 4.55 11.76 6.97
N LEU A 70 4.89 12.03 8.22
CA LEU A 70 3.90 12.08 9.30
C LEU A 70 2.81 13.11 9.04
N ASP A 71 3.18 14.30 8.55
CA ASP A 71 2.21 15.36 8.24
C ASP A 71 1.32 14.94 7.06
N VAL A 72 1.89 14.27 6.07
CA VAL A 72 1.13 13.75 4.93
C VAL A 72 0.11 12.73 5.41
N LEU A 73 0.53 11.78 6.26
CA LEU A 73 -0.38 10.75 6.80
C LEU A 73 -1.48 11.36 7.66
N ASP A 74 -1.15 12.36 8.49
CA ASP A 74 -2.14 13.04 9.31
C ASP A 74 -3.20 13.73 8.42
N LEU A 75 -2.79 14.33 7.32
CA LEU A 75 -3.73 14.92 6.37
C LEU A 75 -4.62 13.85 5.73
N MET A 76 -4.04 12.74 5.31
CA MET A 76 -4.83 11.65 4.72
C MET A 76 -5.85 11.09 5.70
N ALA A 77 -5.49 10.99 6.98
CA ALA A 77 -6.40 10.55 8.03
C ALA A 77 -7.54 11.54 8.23
N ARG A 78 -7.23 12.84 8.25
CA ARG A 78 -8.26 13.89 8.39
C ARG A 78 -9.22 13.92 7.21
N LEU A 79 -8.74 13.61 6.02
CA LEU A 79 -9.59 13.52 4.83
C LEU A 79 -10.39 12.22 4.75
N GLY A 80 -10.16 11.30 5.68
CA GLY A 80 -10.86 10.02 5.69
C GLY A 80 -10.37 9.02 4.64
N LEU A 81 -9.19 9.25 4.06
CA LEU A 81 -8.63 8.39 3.02
C LEU A 81 -7.91 7.17 3.60
N ILE A 82 -7.42 7.29 4.82
CA ILE A 82 -6.82 6.19 5.58
C ILE A 82 -7.49 6.12 6.95
N GLU A 83 -7.44 4.95 7.60
CA GLU A 83 -8.06 4.78 8.92
C GLU A 83 -7.36 5.58 10.01
N SER A 84 -6.04 5.51 10.04
CA SER A 84 -5.25 6.23 11.03
C SER A 84 -3.81 6.40 10.58
N THR A 85 -3.17 7.43 11.12
CA THR A 85 -1.74 7.64 10.93
C THR A 85 -0.93 6.48 11.48
N ASP A 86 -1.30 5.96 12.65
CA ASP A 86 -0.58 4.86 13.29
C ASP A 86 -0.57 3.60 12.45
N GLN A 87 -1.69 3.25 11.84
CA GLN A 87 -1.76 2.09 10.93
C GLN A 87 -0.75 2.23 9.80
N TRP A 88 -0.64 3.41 9.22
CA TRP A 88 0.26 3.63 8.08
C TRP A 88 1.73 3.75 8.49
N ILE A 89 2.01 4.14 9.73
CA ILE A 89 3.36 4.04 10.28
C ILE A 89 3.76 2.57 10.37
N GLU A 90 2.85 1.70 10.83
CA GLU A 90 3.10 0.26 10.88
C GLU A 90 3.31 -0.33 9.47
N LEU A 91 2.53 0.12 8.49
CA LEU A 91 2.70 -0.32 7.10
C LEU A 91 4.06 0.11 6.54
N LYS A 92 4.50 1.31 6.89
CA LYS A 92 5.81 1.79 6.48
C LYS A 92 6.94 0.95 7.11
N GLU A 93 6.79 0.59 8.37
CA GLU A 93 7.74 -0.29 9.06
C GLU A 93 7.75 -1.69 8.42
N LEU A 94 6.58 -2.21 8.06
CA LEU A 94 6.45 -3.48 7.37
C LEU A 94 7.19 -3.45 6.02
N ARG A 95 7.01 -2.37 5.26
CA ARG A 95 7.73 -2.17 4.00
C ARG A 95 9.25 -2.15 4.22
N ASN A 96 9.71 -1.47 5.26
CA ASN A 96 11.14 -1.42 5.59
C ASN A 96 11.67 -2.80 5.96
N THR A 97 10.87 -3.60 6.66
CA THR A 97 11.24 -4.97 6.99
C THR A 97 11.39 -5.83 5.73
N ILE A 98 10.52 -5.63 4.74
CA ILE A 98 10.60 -6.36 3.46
C ILE A 98 11.95 -6.13 2.77
N VAL A 99 12.46 -4.91 2.81
CA VAL A 99 13.76 -4.57 2.20
C VAL A 99 14.90 -5.40 2.80
N HIS A 100 14.77 -5.78 4.07
CA HIS A 100 15.78 -6.54 4.81
C HIS A 100 15.32 -7.98 5.09
N GLU A 101 14.42 -8.55 4.29
CA GLU A 101 13.82 -9.86 4.55
C GLU A 101 14.85 -10.99 4.60
N TYR A 102 15.96 -10.84 3.90
CA TYR A 102 17.03 -11.84 3.91
C TYR A 102 17.72 -11.97 5.28
N GLU A 103 17.52 -11.01 6.18
CA GLU A 103 18.08 -11.03 7.54
C GLU A 103 17.14 -11.69 8.55
N LEU A 104 15.90 -12.04 8.14
CA LEU A 104 14.89 -12.54 9.05
C LEU A 104 15.01 -14.03 9.32
N ASP A 105 14.82 -14.41 10.58
CA ASP A 105 14.76 -15.81 10.99
C ASP A 105 13.40 -16.44 10.66
N ASP A 106 12.33 -15.63 10.62
CA ASP A 106 10.96 -16.12 10.36
C ASP A 106 10.35 -15.37 9.18
N LEU A 107 10.76 -15.74 7.99
CA LEU A 107 10.21 -15.17 6.76
C LEU A 107 8.69 -15.46 6.60
N PRO A 108 8.17 -16.65 6.94
CA PRO A 108 6.73 -16.87 6.85
C PRO A 108 5.89 -15.91 7.69
N ALA A 109 6.36 -15.49 8.86
CA ALA A 109 5.64 -14.51 9.67
C ALA A 109 5.50 -13.17 8.95
N LEU A 110 6.57 -12.70 8.29
CA LEU A 110 6.53 -11.50 7.47
C LEU A 110 5.52 -11.67 6.32
N GLN A 111 5.58 -12.79 5.64
CA GLN A 111 4.70 -13.06 4.50
C GLN A 111 3.22 -13.06 4.90
N ARG A 112 2.90 -13.62 6.06
CA ARG A 112 1.52 -13.59 6.60
C ARG A 112 1.07 -12.16 6.90
N ARG A 113 1.94 -11.35 7.48
CA ARG A 113 1.63 -9.94 7.76
C ARG A 113 1.38 -9.16 6.47
N VAL A 114 2.19 -9.38 5.44
CA VAL A 114 2.02 -8.74 4.13
C VAL A 114 0.71 -9.17 3.49
N TYR A 115 0.41 -10.46 3.52
CA TYR A 115 -0.86 -10.98 2.99
C TYR A 115 -2.05 -10.30 3.67
N GLN A 116 -2.03 -10.20 5.00
CA GLN A 116 -3.12 -9.61 5.78
C GLN A 116 -3.22 -8.09 5.62
N ALA A 117 -2.12 -7.43 5.33
CA ALA A 117 -2.09 -5.97 5.15
C ALA A 117 -2.46 -5.54 3.73
N THR A 118 -2.37 -6.41 2.75
CA THR A 118 -2.64 -6.08 1.35
C THR A 118 -4.02 -5.43 1.13
N PRO A 119 -5.13 -5.92 1.72
CA PRO A 119 -6.43 -5.27 1.55
C PRO A 119 -6.46 -3.81 2.00
N ILE A 120 -5.63 -3.42 2.96
CA ILE A 120 -5.56 -2.03 3.42
C ILE A 120 -5.10 -1.12 2.28
N LEU A 121 -4.05 -1.51 1.56
CA LEU A 121 -3.54 -0.73 0.44
C LEU A 121 -4.58 -0.62 -0.68
N GLN A 122 -5.28 -1.70 -0.95
CA GLN A 122 -6.30 -1.75 -2.01
C GLN A 122 -7.49 -0.83 -1.67
N ARG A 123 -7.98 -0.89 -0.42
CA ARG A 123 -9.07 -0.01 0.04
C ARG A 123 -8.65 1.45 -0.02
N THR A 124 -7.42 1.75 0.35
CA THR A 124 -6.91 3.11 0.36
C THR A 124 -6.87 3.69 -1.05
N LEU A 125 -6.39 2.93 -2.03
CA LEU A 125 -6.37 3.39 -3.41
C LEU A 125 -7.78 3.68 -3.91
N LYS A 126 -8.75 2.84 -3.58
CA LYS A 126 -10.16 3.08 -3.93
C LYS A 126 -10.69 4.36 -3.28
N ALA A 127 -10.35 4.60 -2.02
CA ALA A 127 -10.76 5.82 -1.33
C ALA A 127 -10.18 7.07 -2.00
N VAL A 128 -8.90 7.03 -2.36
CA VAL A 128 -8.26 8.15 -3.06
C VAL A 128 -8.86 8.34 -4.45
N SER A 129 -9.19 7.26 -5.16
CA SER A 129 -9.82 7.33 -6.48
C SER A 129 -11.19 8.01 -6.39
N ARG A 130 -11.99 7.70 -5.37
CA ARG A 130 -13.29 8.36 -5.13
C ARG A 130 -13.10 9.84 -4.80
N TYR A 131 -12.10 10.15 -3.97
CA TYR A 131 -11.77 11.52 -3.62
C TYR A 131 -11.41 12.32 -4.88
N ALA A 132 -10.54 11.77 -5.73
CA ALA A 132 -10.13 12.42 -6.98
C ALA A 132 -11.31 12.66 -7.92
N ALA A 133 -12.21 11.68 -8.04
CA ALA A 133 -13.42 11.82 -8.85
C ALA A 133 -14.33 12.92 -8.29
N SER A 134 -14.47 12.99 -6.96
CA SER A 134 -15.27 14.02 -6.30
C SER A 134 -14.68 15.42 -6.53
N GLN A 135 -13.35 15.56 -6.47
CA GLN A 135 -12.69 16.85 -6.73
C GLN A 135 -12.86 17.26 -8.19
N ALA A 136 -12.74 16.33 -9.14
CA ALA A 136 -12.95 16.62 -10.56
C ALA A 136 -14.39 17.07 -10.83
N ALA A 137 -15.37 16.41 -10.22
CA ALA A 137 -16.79 16.80 -10.35
C ALA A 137 -17.04 18.17 -9.74
N GLY A 138 -16.42 18.48 -8.58
CA GLY A 138 -16.53 19.79 -7.94
C GLY A 138 -15.92 20.91 -8.76
N SER A 139 -14.80 20.65 -9.44
CA SER A 139 -14.12 21.67 -10.25
C SER A 139 -14.81 21.94 -11.59
N SER A 140 -15.69 21.06 -12.04
CA SER A 140 -16.43 21.22 -13.30
C SER A 140 -17.77 21.96 -13.12
N SER A 141 -18.12 22.25 -11.90
CA SER A 141 -19.30 23.04 -11.59
C SER A 141 -18.95 24.51 -11.31
#